data_1eecac9e8a1cf77fac6f70d874c50aee
#
_entry.id   1eecac9e8a1cf77fac6f70d874c50aee
#
_cell.length_a   1.000
_cell.length_b   1.000
_cell.length_c   1.000
_cell.angle_alpha   90.00
_cell.angle_beta   90.00
_cell.angle_gamma   90.00
#
_symmetry.space_group_name_H-M   'P 1'
#
loop_
_entity.id
_entity.type
_entity.pdbx_description
1 polymer ?
#
loop_
_entity_poly.entity_id
_entity_poly.type
_entity_poly.pdbx_seq_one_letter_code
_entity_poly.pdbx_strand_id
1 'polypeptide(L)'
;ITGAPTSGMTVTNTAATFGGEDRESDSDYALRYRLRYLAARRATLGAIEQAILSVPGVVKANVFENLDTLGRPIGYVQAVVADSFTEQLITSATIPGTYATQQALLTTQLDQVLTEWRAAGVGVQVSVAAVTLQAVRVELTFSSGSNEETVTANVRTALIQYINNLDPGQMLR
;
A
#
# COMPACT_ATOMS: atom_id res chain seq x y z
N ILE A 1 1.42 24.90 -23.15
CA ILE A 1 1.22 26.31 -23.51
C ILE A 1 1.60 26.44 -24.96
N THR A 2 0.59 26.53 -25.85
CA THR A 2 0.77 26.63 -27.33
C THR A 2 0.63 28.06 -27.83
N GLY A 3 1.31 29.01 -27.20
CA GLY A 3 1.38 30.38 -27.66
C GLY A 3 2.84 30.78 -27.83
N ALA A 4 3.22 31.23 -29.05
CA ALA A 4 4.52 31.84 -29.22
C ALA A 4 4.62 33.08 -28.30
N PRO A 5 5.71 33.26 -27.56
CA PRO A 5 5.88 34.45 -26.74
C PRO A 5 5.85 35.71 -27.64
N THR A 6 5.10 36.71 -27.22
CA THR A 6 5.14 38.01 -27.85
C THR A 6 6.58 38.54 -27.84
N SER A 7 6.99 39.10 -28.99
CA SER A 7 8.33 39.65 -29.18
C SER A 7 8.75 40.54 -28.00
N GLY A 8 9.82 40.18 -27.31
CA GLY A 8 10.36 40.90 -26.16
C GLY A 8 10.18 40.25 -24.80
N MET A 9 9.44 39.10 -24.70
CA MET A 9 9.35 38.34 -23.47
C MET A 9 10.38 37.17 -23.46
N THR A 10 11.27 37.17 -22.50
CA THR A 10 12.17 36.04 -22.22
C THR A 10 11.64 35.29 -21.03
N VAL A 11 11.28 34.03 -21.21
CA VAL A 11 10.89 33.13 -20.11
C VAL A 11 12.08 32.25 -19.75
N THR A 12 12.61 32.41 -18.56
CA THR A 12 13.71 31.58 -18.03
C THR A 12 13.22 30.82 -16.80
N ASN A 13 13.41 29.51 -16.79
CA ASN A 13 13.31 28.71 -15.57
C ASN A 13 14.62 28.87 -14.79
N THR A 14 14.54 29.51 -13.63
CA THR A 14 15.69 29.74 -12.74
C THR A 14 16.05 28.52 -11.90
N ALA A 15 15.18 27.51 -11.84
CA ALA A 15 15.41 26.27 -11.11
C ALA A 15 14.89 25.07 -11.92
N ALA A 16 15.54 23.93 -11.73
CA ALA A 16 15.02 22.66 -12.27
C ALA A 16 13.65 22.35 -11.67
N THR A 17 12.74 21.85 -12.52
CA THR A 17 11.45 21.35 -12.06
C THR A 17 11.65 20.01 -11.36
N PHE A 18 11.07 19.85 -10.16
CA PHE A 18 11.06 18.63 -9.40
C PHE A 18 9.66 18.04 -9.36
N GLY A 19 9.55 16.71 -9.18
CA GLY A 19 8.27 16.03 -8.99
C GLY A 19 7.59 15.60 -10.29
N GLY A 20 8.35 15.51 -11.41
CA GLY A 20 7.88 14.78 -12.58
C GLY A 20 8.01 13.29 -12.35
N GLU A 21 6.94 12.55 -12.56
CA GLU A 21 6.97 11.08 -12.64
C GLU A 21 7.05 10.64 -14.10
N ASP A 22 7.60 9.45 -14.32
CA ASP A 22 7.60 8.83 -15.63
C ASP A 22 6.16 8.61 -16.12
N ARG A 23 6.00 8.53 -17.44
CA ARG A 23 4.68 8.29 -18.03
C ARG A 23 4.10 6.98 -17.51
N GLU A 24 2.92 7.08 -16.90
CA GLU A 24 2.13 5.92 -16.44
C GLU A 24 1.87 4.95 -17.61
N SER A 25 1.97 3.65 -17.37
CA SER A 25 1.62 2.64 -18.38
C SER A 25 0.11 2.62 -18.64
N ASP A 26 -0.32 2.19 -19.83
CA ASP A 26 -1.74 2.12 -20.19
C ASP A 26 -2.50 1.13 -19.29
N SER A 27 -1.82 0.09 -18.81
CA SER A 27 -2.38 -0.87 -17.83
C SER A 27 -2.61 -0.23 -16.46
N ASP A 28 -1.66 0.55 -15.97
CA ASP A 28 -1.76 1.22 -14.68
C ASP A 28 -2.81 2.35 -14.74
N TYR A 29 -2.85 3.10 -15.86
CA TYR A 29 -3.89 4.07 -16.09
C TYR A 29 -5.29 3.45 -16.09
N ALA A 30 -5.48 2.33 -16.78
CA ALA A 30 -6.76 1.62 -16.81
C ALA A 30 -7.17 1.09 -15.43
N LEU A 31 -6.20 0.56 -14.66
CA LEU A 31 -6.41 0.12 -13.30
C LEU A 31 -6.81 1.29 -12.40
N ARG A 32 -6.05 2.38 -12.42
CA ARG A 32 -6.32 3.61 -11.65
C ARG A 32 -7.69 4.20 -12.00
N TYR A 33 -8.06 4.22 -13.27
CA TYR A 33 -9.37 4.70 -13.70
C TYR A 33 -10.51 3.84 -13.15
N ARG A 34 -10.39 2.52 -13.22
CA ARG A 34 -11.38 1.59 -12.65
C ARG A 34 -11.51 1.77 -11.13
N LEU A 35 -10.39 1.86 -10.43
CA LEU A 35 -10.37 2.07 -8.98
C LEU A 35 -11.01 3.40 -8.60
N ARG A 36 -10.72 4.47 -9.34
CA ARG A 36 -11.35 5.79 -9.12
C ARG A 36 -12.86 5.76 -9.36
N TYR A 37 -13.32 5.05 -10.35
CA TYR A 37 -14.75 4.88 -10.61
C TYR A 37 -15.45 4.09 -9.47
N LEU A 38 -14.82 3.06 -8.96
CA LEU A 38 -15.31 2.32 -7.79
C LEU A 38 -15.30 3.18 -6.52
N ALA A 39 -14.27 4.00 -6.34
CA ALA A 39 -14.13 4.93 -5.21
C ALA A 39 -15.14 6.10 -5.26
N ALA A 40 -15.72 6.42 -6.43
CA ALA A 40 -16.77 7.43 -6.53
C ALA A 40 -18.04 7.07 -5.75
N ARG A 41 -18.21 5.81 -5.38
CA ARG A 41 -19.25 5.34 -4.42
C ARG A 41 -18.70 5.45 -3.00
N ARG A 42 -18.69 6.65 -2.42
CA ARG A 42 -18.30 6.85 -1.01
C ARG A 42 -19.02 5.84 -0.10
N ALA A 43 -18.42 5.52 1.02
CA ALA A 43 -18.97 4.61 2.03
C ALA A 43 -19.02 3.11 1.66
N THR A 44 -18.42 2.67 0.56
CA THR A 44 -18.18 1.26 0.29
C THR A 44 -16.80 0.84 0.83
N LEU A 45 -16.63 -0.44 1.15
CA LEU A 45 -15.31 -0.95 1.60
C LEU A 45 -14.20 -0.61 0.63
N GLY A 46 -14.43 -0.80 -0.68
CA GLY A 46 -13.45 -0.46 -1.70
C GLY A 46 -13.14 1.04 -1.82
N ALA A 47 -14.12 1.91 -1.55
CA ALA A 47 -13.88 3.35 -1.51
C ALA A 47 -13.03 3.76 -0.29
N ILE A 48 -13.29 3.15 0.86
CA ILE A 48 -12.50 3.36 2.08
C ILE A 48 -11.07 2.86 1.86
N GLU A 49 -10.88 1.68 1.26
CA GLU A 49 -9.58 1.13 0.91
C GLU A 49 -8.79 2.05 -0.02
N GLN A 50 -9.43 2.57 -1.08
CA GLN A 50 -8.79 3.52 -2.00
C GLN A 50 -8.45 4.85 -1.32
N ALA A 51 -9.28 5.32 -0.41
CA ALA A 51 -9.00 6.51 0.38
C ALA A 51 -7.76 6.31 1.26
N ILE A 52 -7.64 5.15 1.89
CA ILE A 52 -6.47 4.77 2.70
C ILE A 52 -5.21 4.69 1.83
N LEU A 53 -5.28 4.01 0.67
CA LEU A 53 -4.16 3.87 -0.26
C LEU A 53 -3.72 5.20 -0.89
N SER A 54 -4.56 6.23 -0.86
CA SER A 54 -4.20 7.58 -1.32
C SER A 54 -3.35 8.36 -0.30
N VAL A 55 -3.24 7.88 0.94
CA VAL A 55 -2.44 8.55 1.98
C VAL A 55 -0.96 8.25 1.77
N PRO A 56 -0.10 9.28 1.69
CA PRO A 56 1.33 9.08 1.52
C PRO A 56 1.93 8.22 2.65
N GLY A 57 2.74 7.24 2.28
CA GLY A 57 3.36 6.31 3.22
C GLY A 57 2.58 5.01 3.45
N VAL A 58 1.37 4.88 2.92
CA VAL A 58 0.63 3.61 2.89
C VAL A 58 1.06 2.78 1.69
N VAL A 59 1.43 1.53 1.94
CA VAL A 59 1.83 0.57 0.90
C VAL A 59 0.71 -0.41 0.59
N LYS A 60 0.04 -0.91 1.64
CA LYS A 60 -1.09 -1.83 1.51
C LYS A 60 -2.18 -1.50 2.53
N ALA A 61 -3.41 -1.76 2.16
CA ALA A 61 -4.56 -1.66 3.03
C ALA A 61 -5.47 -2.87 2.83
N ASN A 62 -6.09 -3.31 3.90
CA ASN A 62 -7.15 -4.32 3.85
C ASN A 62 -8.30 -3.81 4.71
N VAL A 63 -9.50 -3.72 4.13
CA VAL A 63 -10.69 -3.16 4.77
C VAL A 63 -11.78 -4.21 4.80
N PHE A 64 -12.30 -4.49 5.97
CA PHE A 64 -13.33 -5.50 6.16
C PHE A 64 -14.37 -5.07 7.18
N GLU A 65 -15.59 -5.56 6.99
CA GLU A 65 -16.66 -5.38 7.96
C GLU A 65 -16.45 -6.27 9.18
N ASN A 66 -16.69 -5.70 10.34
CA ASN A 66 -16.77 -6.48 11.56
C ASN A 66 -18.17 -7.05 11.72
N LEU A 67 -18.24 -8.37 11.82
CA LEU A 67 -19.50 -9.11 11.97
C LEU A 67 -19.60 -9.71 13.37
N ASP A 68 -20.80 -9.80 13.89
CA ASP A 68 -21.09 -10.55 15.12
C ASP A 68 -21.03 -12.07 14.86
N THR A 69 -21.23 -12.86 15.89
CA THR A 69 -21.23 -14.33 15.80
C THR A 69 -22.35 -14.89 14.90
N LEU A 70 -23.32 -14.09 14.54
CA LEU A 70 -24.43 -14.42 13.64
C LEU A 70 -24.21 -13.86 12.22
N GLY A 71 -23.06 -13.27 11.93
CA GLY A 71 -22.73 -12.70 10.62
C GLY A 71 -23.39 -11.34 10.34
N ARG A 72 -23.83 -10.61 11.36
CA ARG A 72 -24.46 -9.28 11.18
C ARG A 72 -23.44 -8.18 11.40
N PRO A 73 -23.44 -7.08 10.61
CA PRO A 73 -22.57 -5.95 10.81
C PRO A 73 -22.73 -5.32 12.20
N ILE A 74 -21.62 -5.08 12.90
CA ILE A 74 -21.62 -4.47 14.25
C ILE A 74 -21.51 -2.94 14.20
N GLY A 75 -21.64 -2.32 13.02
CA GLY A 75 -21.69 -0.86 12.88
C GLY A 75 -20.33 -0.19 12.80
N TYR A 76 -19.25 -0.94 12.68
CA TYR A 76 -17.93 -0.39 12.35
C TYR A 76 -17.16 -1.26 11.36
N VAL A 77 -16.29 -0.61 10.62
CA VAL A 77 -15.39 -1.21 9.64
C VAL A 77 -13.98 -1.20 10.21
N GLN A 78 -13.26 -2.28 10.03
CA GLN A 78 -11.86 -2.36 10.42
C GLN A 78 -10.96 -2.25 9.20
N ALA A 79 -9.93 -1.41 9.31
CA ALA A 79 -8.89 -1.26 8.31
C ALA A 79 -7.54 -1.63 8.91
N VAL A 80 -6.83 -2.55 8.24
CA VAL A 80 -5.44 -2.89 8.57
C VAL A 80 -4.56 -2.30 7.50
N VAL A 81 -3.60 -1.48 7.91
CA VAL A 81 -2.75 -0.69 7.03
C VAL A 81 -1.29 -1.07 7.21
N ALA A 82 -0.60 -1.40 6.13
CA ALA A 82 0.85 -1.54 6.11
C ALA A 82 1.48 -0.27 5.56
N ASP A 83 2.40 0.31 6.31
CA ASP A 83 3.14 1.50 5.95
C ASP A 83 4.50 1.14 5.31
N SER A 84 5.16 2.12 4.68
CA SER A 84 6.47 1.95 4.07
C SER A 84 7.58 1.65 5.08
N PHE A 85 7.38 1.96 6.37
CA PHE A 85 8.31 1.63 7.44
C PHE A 85 8.19 0.16 7.85
N THR A 86 6.98 -0.38 7.81
CA THR A 86 6.73 -1.81 8.00
C THR A 86 7.53 -2.63 6.96
N GLU A 87 7.57 -2.18 5.71
CA GLU A 87 8.35 -2.80 4.66
C GLU A 87 9.88 -2.68 4.90
N GLN A 88 10.36 -1.54 5.39
CA GLN A 88 11.76 -1.35 5.77
C GLN A 88 12.17 -2.22 6.95
N LEU A 89 11.29 -2.43 7.93
CA LEU A 89 11.54 -3.32 9.06
C LEU A 89 11.77 -4.76 8.63
N ILE A 90 11.00 -5.23 7.62
CA ILE A 90 11.18 -6.56 7.04
C ILE A 90 12.56 -6.71 6.41
N THR A 91 13.07 -5.63 5.81
CA THR A 91 14.33 -5.65 5.05
C THR A 91 15.55 -5.43 5.93
N SER A 92 15.47 -4.60 6.97
CA SER A 92 16.64 -4.17 7.77
C SER A 92 16.70 -4.76 9.18
N ALA A 93 15.62 -5.40 9.67
CA ALA A 93 15.48 -5.94 11.04
C ALA A 93 15.77 -4.90 12.16
N THR A 94 15.79 -3.62 11.84
CA THR A 94 16.08 -2.54 12.79
C THR A 94 14.89 -1.58 12.84
N ILE A 95 14.34 -1.36 14.04
CA ILE A 95 13.25 -0.39 14.25
C ILE A 95 13.88 1.00 14.35
N PRO A 96 13.61 1.94 13.42
CA PRO A 96 14.07 3.32 13.55
C PRO A 96 13.46 3.97 14.81
N GLY A 97 14.23 4.74 15.56
CA GLY A 97 13.74 5.41 16.75
C GLY A 97 12.60 6.42 16.52
N THR A 98 12.37 6.80 15.26
CA THR A 98 11.28 7.68 14.80
C THR A 98 9.99 6.94 14.44
N TYR A 99 9.98 5.61 14.48
CA TYR A 99 8.86 4.78 14.04
C TYR A 99 7.53 5.14 14.73
N ALA A 100 7.53 5.23 16.05
CA ALA A 100 6.32 5.57 16.81
C ALA A 100 5.74 6.94 16.45
N THR A 101 6.60 7.94 16.22
CA THR A 101 6.18 9.28 15.81
C THR A 101 5.56 9.27 14.42
N GLN A 102 6.13 8.51 13.51
CA GLN A 102 5.64 8.39 12.14
C GLN A 102 4.34 7.63 12.06
N GLN A 103 4.18 6.56 12.85
CA GLN A 103 2.89 5.87 12.99
C GLN A 103 1.79 6.79 13.52
N ALA A 104 2.09 7.63 14.52
CA ALA A 104 1.12 8.58 15.05
C ALA A 104 0.69 9.62 14.01
N LEU A 105 1.63 10.13 13.20
CA LEU A 105 1.33 11.05 12.10
C LEU A 105 0.48 10.38 11.02
N LEU A 106 0.83 9.17 10.62
CA LEU A 106 0.08 8.38 9.66
C LEU A 106 -1.35 8.12 10.13
N THR A 107 -1.52 7.71 11.39
CA THR A 107 -2.85 7.49 11.98
C THR A 107 -3.69 8.77 11.94
N THR A 108 -3.10 9.91 12.25
CA THR A 108 -3.81 11.21 12.21
C THR A 108 -4.24 11.57 10.78
N GLN A 109 -3.39 11.34 9.78
CA GLN A 109 -3.71 11.58 8.37
C GLN A 109 -4.82 10.64 7.88
N LEU A 110 -4.76 9.36 8.27
CA LEU A 110 -5.78 8.37 7.97
C LEU A 110 -7.14 8.76 8.56
N ASP A 111 -7.18 9.18 9.81
CA ASP A 111 -8.42 9.61 10.46
C ASP A 111 -9.05 10.82 9.77
N GLN A 112 -8.26 11.78 9.30
CA GLN A 112 -8.73 12.92 8.53
C GLN A 112 -9.39 12.47 7.21
N VAL A 113 -8.69 11.66 6.43
CA VAL A 113 -9.19 11.15 5.14
C VAL A 113 -10.45 10.31 5.35
N LEU A 114 -10.44 9.40 6.32
CA LEU A 114 -11.57 8.51 6.59
C LEU A 114 -12.82 9.24 7.08
N THR A 115 -12.67 10.37 7.76
CA THR A 115 -13.80 11.21 8.16
C THR A 115 -14.61 11.69 6.96
N GLU A 116 -13.97 11.93 5.83
CA GLU A 116 -14.64 12.36 4.60
C GLU A 116 -15.26 11.20 3.79
N TRP A 117 -14.69 10.00 3.91
CA TRP A 117 -15.03 8.86 3.06
C TRP A 117 -15.96 7.84 3.73
N ARG A 118 -16.03 7.82 5.05
CA ARG A 118 -16.94 6.92 5.79
C ARG A 118 -18.41 7.30 5.61
N ALA A 119 -19.30 6.33 5.76
CA ALA A 119 -20.73 6.58 5.88
C ALA A 119 -21.06 7.31 7.20
N ALA A 120 -22.10 8.12 7.19
CA ALA A 120 -22.64 8.69 8.41
C ALA A 120 -23.08 7.56 9.37
N GLY A 121 -22.62 7.63 10.61
CA GLY A 121 -22.94 6.63 11.63
C GLY A 121 -22.12 5.35 11.60
N VAL A 122 -21.22 5.15 10.62
CA VAL A 122 -20.31 4.00 10.57
C VAL A 122 -18.94 4.45 11.07
N GLY A 123 -18.42 3.80 12.12
CA GLY A 123 -17.05 4.00 12.59
C GLY A 123 -16.07 3.25 11.69
N VAL A 124 -14.90 3.84 11.43
CA VAL A 124 -13.76 3.13 10.81
C VAL A 124 -12.64 3.07 11.85
N GLN A 125 -12.25 1.86 12.22
CA GLN A 125 -11.14 1.62 13.14
C GLN A 125 -9.90 1.26 12.32
N VAL A 126 -8.86 2.08 12.42
CA VAL A 126 -7.59 1.84 11.75
C VAL A 126 -6.62 1.19 12.70
N SER A 127 -5.95 0.15 12.24
CA SER A 127 -4.81 -0.47 12.94
C SER A 127 -3.63 -0.59 11.97
N VAL A 128 -2.45 -0.21 12.43
CA VAL A 128 -1.23 -0.45 11.65
C VAL A 128 -0.83 -1.91 11.81
N ALA A 129 -0.48 -2.55 10.69
CA ALA A 129 -0.08 -3.95 10.68
C ALA A 129 1.17 -4.17 11.52
N ALA A 130 1.11 -5.12 12.45
CA ALA A 130 2.28 -5.54 13.20
C ALA A 130 3.15 -6.46 12.32
N VAL A 131 4.46 -6.16 12.26
CA VAL A 131 5.42 -7.02 11.56
C VAL A 131 5.66 -8.27 12.38
N THR A 132 5.39 -9.42 11.81
CA THR A 132 5.75 -10.71 12.38
C THR A 132 6.83 -11.35 11.50
N LEU A 133 8.02 -11.55 12.06
CA LEU A 133 9.09 -12.25 11.37
C LEU A 133 8.82 -13.76 11.41
N GLN A 134 8.56 -14.33 10.24
CA GLN A 134 8.36 -15.78 10.08
C GLN A 134 9.59 -16.40 9.44
N ALA A 135 10.25 -17.32 10.16
CA ALA A 135 11.32 -18.12 9.58
C ALA A 135 10.73 -19.20 8.68
N VAL A 136 11.13 -19.21 7.42
CA VAL A 136 10.77 -20.24 6.45
C VAL A 136 12.01 -21.09 6.15
N ARG A 137 11.91 -22.39 6.39
CA ARG A 137 12.96 -23.36 6.05
C ARG A 137 12.48 -24.17 4.85
N VAL A 138 13.30 -24.21 3.80
CA VAL A 138 13.03 -24.97 2.58
C VAL A 138 14.18 -25.95 2.35
N GLU A 139 13.85 -27.20 2.08
CA GLU A 139 14.80 -28.22 1.63
C GLU A 139 14.66 -28.42 0.14
N LEU A 140 15.76 -28.27 -0.58
CA LEU A 140 15.79 -28.41 -2.04
C LEU A 140 16.51 -29.69 -2.42
N THR A 141 15.89 -30.48 -3.30
CA THR A 141 16.53 -31.63 -3.92
C THR A 141 16.81 -31.29 -5.37
N PHE A 142 18.07 -31.39 -5.77
CA PHE A 142 18.50 -31.01 -7.12
C PHE A 142 18.59 -32.23 -8.03
N SER A 143 18.16 -32.07 -9.27
CA SER A 143 18.40 -33.08 -10.30
C SER A 143 19.84 -33.02 -10.80
N SER A 144 20.37 -34.14 -11.28
CA SER A 144 21.74 -34.20 -11.83
C SER A 144 21.88 -33.22 -13.01
N GLY A 145 22.88 -32.32 -12.93
CA GLY A 145 23.17 -31.33 -13.97
C GLY A 145 22.48 -29.97 -13.78
N SER A 146 21.69 -29.77 -12.74
CA SER A 146 21.12 -28.47 -12.42
C SER A 146 22.18 -27.56 -11.75
N ASN A 147 22.13 -26.26 -12.05
CA ASN A 147 22.95 -25.28 -11.33
C ASN A 147 22.26 -24.97 -9.99
N GLU A 148 22.80 -25.51 -8.90
CA GLU A 148 22.23 -25.41 -7.55
C GLU A 148 22.12 -23.94 -7.08
N GLU A 149 23.11 -23.11 -7.38
CA GLU A 149 23.11 -21.69 -6.99
C GLU A 149 21.97 -20.92 -7.66
N THR A 150 21.79 -21.12 -8.98
CA THR A 150 20.73 -20.46 -9.74
C THR A 150 19.35 -20.91 -9.27
N VAL A 151 19.17 -22.20 -9.04
CA VAL A 151 17.88 -22.75 -8.56
C VAL A 151 17.56 -22.21 -7.17
N THR A 152 18.53 -22.20 -6.27
CA THR A 152 18.37 -21.67 -4.91
C THR A 152 18.00 -20.18 -4.92
N ALA A 153 18.67 -19.39 -5.75
CA ALA A 153 18.38 -17.96 -5.90
C ALA A 153 16.95 -17.72 -6.45
N ASN A 154 16.55 -18.50 -7.45
CA ASN A 154 15.21 -18.40 -8.04
C ASN A 154 14.11 -18.78 -7.04
N VAL A 155 14.30 -19.87 -6.27
CA VAL A 155 13.36 -20.31 -5.24
C VAL A 155 13.24 -19.24 -4.15
N ARG A 156 14.37 -18.70 -3.69
CA ARG A 156 14.39 -17.62 -2.70
C ARG A 156 13.61 -16.39 -3.19
N THR A 157 13.88 -15.97 -4.44
CA THR A 157 13.18 -14.82 -5.04
C THR A 157 11.68 -15.07 -5.15
N ALA A 158 11.27 -16.25 -5.60
CA ALA A 158 9.86 -16.61 -5.72
C ALA A 158 9.15 -16.64 -4.36
N LEU A 159 9.80 -17.14 -3.31
CA LEU A 159 9.27 -17.14 -1.95
C LEU A 159 9.12 -15.72 -1.39
N ILE A 160 10.12 -14.86 -1.59
CA ILE A 160 10.05 -13.46 -1.17
C ILE A 160 8.90 -12.74 -1.88
N GLN A 161 8.76 -12.94 -3.20
CA GLN A 161 7.66 -12.36 -3.97
C GLN A 161 6.29 -12.87 -3.50
N TYR A 162 6.18 -14.17 -3.24
CA TYR A 162 4.94 -14.75 -2.72
C TYR A 162 4.54 -14.14 -1.37
N ILE A 163 5.49 -14.03 -0.42
CA ILE A 163 5.24 -13.46 0.90
C ILE A 163 4.88 -11.97 0.79
N ASN A 164 5.59 -11.21 -0.04
CA ASN A 164 5.33 -9.78 -0.21
C ASN A 164 4.00 -9.48 -0.89
N ASN A 165 3.44 -10.43 -1.64
CA ASN A 165 2.12 -10.28 -2.27
C ASN A 165 0.95 -10.64 -1.36
N LEU A 166 1.21 -11.19 -0.16
CA LEU A 166 0.15 -11.45 0.81
C LEU A 166 -0.44 -10.13 1.31
N ASP A 167 -1.76 -10.10 1.47
CA ASP A 167 -2.44 -8.96 2.07
C ASP A 167 -2.26 -8.97 3.60
N PRO A 168 -2.28 -7.79 4.25
CA PRO A 168 -2.23 -7.71 5.70
C PRO A 168 -3.36 -8.55 6.33
N GLY A 169 -2.99 -9.47 7.23
CA GLY A 169 -3.94 -10.40 7.87
C GLY A 169 -4.17 -11.72 7.14
N GLN A 170 -3.61 -11.93 5.96
CA GLN A 170 -3.65 -13.24 5.30
C GLN A 170 -2.67 -14.21 5.97
N MET A 171 -3.13 -15.45 6.17
CA MET A 171 -2.28 -16.52 6.66
C MET A 171 -1.52 -17.18 5.51
N LEU A 172 -0.24 -17.51 5.74
CA LEU A 172 0.50 -18.46 4.92
C LEU A 172 -0.20 -19.83 4.98
N ARG A 173 -0.63 -20.35 3.85
CA ARG A 173 -1.21 -21.68 3.71
C ARG A 173 -0.27 -22.59 2.95
#